data_a455b3dafd64bcca5ef486efa37ef52a
#
_entry.id   a455b3dafd64bcca5ef486efa37ef52a
#
_cell.length_a   1.000
_cell.length_b   1.000
_cell.length_c   1.000
_cell.angle_alpha   90.00
_cell.angle_beta   90.00
_cell.angle_gamma   90.00
#
_symmetry.space_group_name_H-M   'P 1'
#
loop_
_entity.id
_entity.type
_entity.pdbx_description
1 polymer ?
#
loop_
_entity_poly.entity_id
_entity_poly.type
_entity_poly.pdbx_seq_one_letter_code
_entity_poly.pdbx_strand_id
1 'polypeptide(L)'
;MQTRKTVYLDHAASSPLRQQARDALLAYEQAPYTGANPNSLHTMGRQAARALDGARAELARCLGGRIRPADVTFTSGGTESNNLAVLGMAEGMRSRVRRRTCVVLSAIEHDSILDLVPMLHERGFEVRLAKCDRSGVVTPELLGEVLDASCALVSVMSANNETGVVQPVGQLARTAHAAGALFHTDAVQAFGRIPLDLADVDAVSVAAHKIGGPVGIGALAVRGRVPLRPMMLGGGQELGRRPGTQDVSSALAFAAAATWCCANLEQNRIATAGLARGLYARLCAEGTGIRPTAGTKVGADRLPGIVSVVVPSMDSETLILALDQHGFEVSAGSACSSGSLDPSHVLSAMGIPRNDALGSLRVSFDERCPREDLDAFADALLAIVAAGRAR
;
A
#
# COMPACT_ATOMS: atom_id res chain seq x y z
N MET A 1 17.87 34.80 3.50
CA MET A 1 16.62 34.01 3.63
C MET A 1 16.90 32.91 4.66
N GLN A 2 16.29 32.95 5.82
CA GLN A 2 16.34 31.80 6.73
C GLN A 2 15.69 30.62 6.01
N THR A 3 16.39 29.53 5.84
CA THR A 3 15.84 28.28 5.32
C THR A 3 14.76 27.82 6.30
N ARG A 4 13.50 27.96 5.90
CA ARG A 4 12.36 27.49 6.69
C ARG A 4 12.48 25.97 6.82
N LYS A 5 12.28 25.42 8.01
CA LYS A 5 12.27 23.97 8.23
C LYS A 5 11.13 23.38 7.41
N THR A 6 11.45 22.45 6.51
CA THR A 6 10.44 21.66 5.78
C THR A 6 10.08 20.43 6.61
N VAL A 7 8.80 20.19 6.76
CA VAL A 7 8.22 19.05 7.47
C VAL A 7 7.51 18.16 6.47
N TYR A 8 8.08 16.97 6.21
CA TYR A 8 7.54 16.00 5.26
C TYR A 8 6.48 15.11 5.93
N LEU A 9 5.23 15.26 5.50
CA LEU A 9 4.06 14.57 6.04
C LEU A 9 3.30 13.77 4.96
N ASP A 10 4.02 13.23 3.98
CA ASP A 10 3.46 12.41 2.89
C ASP A 10 4.09 11.01 2.80
N HIS A 11 4.24 10.34 3.95
CA HIS A 11 4.80 8.98 4.04
C HIS A 11 3.94 7.92 3.33
N ALA A 12 2.66 8.19 3.07
CA ALA A 12 1.80 7.30 2.29
C ALA A 12 2.16 7.30 0.80
N ALA A 13 2.73 8.41 0.27
CA ALA A 13 3.31 8.44 -1.06
C ALA A 13 4.68 7.76 -1.08
N SER A 14 5.60 8.12 -0.18
CA SER A 14 6.89 7.45 0.00
C SER A 14 7.47 7.78 1.37
N SER A 15 7.89 6.78 2.15
CA SER A 15 8.53 7.01 3.45
C SER A 15 10.02 7.32 3.26
N PRO A 16 10.60 8.24 4.04
CA PRO A 16 12.04 8.49 4.05
C PRO A 16 12.83 7.22 4.35
N LEU A 17 13.97 7.06 3.66
CA LEU A 17 14.81 5.86 3.80
C LEU A 17 15.25 5.65 5.26
N ARG A 18 15.06 4.44 5.78
CA ARG A 18 15.49 4.04 7.13
C ARG A 18 17.00 3.83 7.17
N GLN A 19 17.59 4.04 8.34
CA GLN A 19 19.03 3.83 8.53
C GLN A 19 19.42 2.38 8.21
N GLN A 20 18.62 1.40 8.63
CA GLN A 20 18.87 -0.02 8.37
C GLN A 20 18.92 -0.36 6.87
N ALA A 21 18.04 0.26 6.08
CA ALA A 21 18.06 0.11 4.62
C ALA A 21 19.30 0.78 4.01
N ARG A 22 19.68 1.96 4.49
CA ARG A 22 20.89 2.68 4.07
C ARG A 22 22.16 1.87 4.38
N ASP A 23 22.25 1.32 5.58
CA ASP A 23 23.38 0.52 6.00
C ASP A 23 23.53 -0.76 5.16
N ALA A 24 22.41 -1.40 4.80
CA ALA A 24 22.38 -2.56 3.92
C ALA A 24 22.87 -2.22 2.50
N LEU A 25 22.49 -1.04 1.95
CA LEU A 25 23.00 -0.56 0.65
C LEU A 25 24.52 -0.36 0.71
N LEU A 26 25.01 0.34 1.73
CA LEU A 26 26.45 0.61 1.91
C LEU A 26 27.25 -0.68 2.11
N ALA A 27 26.71 -1.63 2.89
CA ALA A 27 27.34 -2.92 3.11
C ALA A 27 27.43 -3.74 1.80
N TYR A 28 26.39 -3.69 0.94
CA TYR A 28 26.45 -4.32 -0.37
C TYR A 28 27.50 -3.70 -1.29
N GLU A 29 27.62 -2.38 -1.32
CA GLU A 29 28.65 -1.68 -2.12
C GLU A 29 30.08 -2.10 -1.77
N GLN A 30 30.32 -2.44 -0.50
CA GLN A 30 31.60 -2.91 0.02
C GLN A 30 31.79 -4.42 -0.10
N ALA A 31 30.74 -5.18 -0.46
CA ALA A 31 30.80 -6.62 -0.52
C ALA A 31 31.66 -7.12 -1.69
N PRO A 32 32.42 -8.23 -1.55
CA PRO A 32 33.24 -8.78 -2.62
C PRO A 32 32.44 -9.27 -3.82
N TYR A 33 31.12 -9.43 -3.68
CA TYR A 33 30.20 -9.84 -4.76
C TYR A 33 29.34 -8.69 -5.31
N THR A 34 29.70 -7.43 -5.00
CA THR A 34 28.97 -6.28 -5.54
C THR A 34 28.95 -6.32 -7.07
N GLY A 35 27.79 -6.01 -7.69
CA GLY A 35 27.58 -6.05 -9.14
C GLY A 35 27.56 -7.44 -9.76
N ALA A 36 27.76 -8.53 -9.00
CA ALA A 36 27.73 -9.87 -9.55
C ALA A 36 26.29 -10.32 -9.86
N ASN A 37 26.12 -10.96 -11.02
CA ASN A 37 24.83 -11.55 -11.39
C ASN A 37 24.54 -12.79 -10.53
N PRO A 38 23.45 -12.84 -9.76
CA PRO A 38 23.12 -13.97 -8.89
C PRO A 38 22.81 -15.27 -9.65
N ASN A 39 22.64 -15.21 -10.97
CA ASN A 39 22.43 -16.40 -11.80
C ASN A 39 23.75 -17.02 -12.34
N SER A 40 24.92 -16.38 -12.04
CA SER A 40 26.21 -16.90 -12.49
C SER A 40 26.73 -18.01 -11.59
N LEU A 41 27.34 -19.04 -12.20
CA LEU A 41 27.83 -20.23 -11.50
C LEU A 41 29.17 -20.02 -10.78
N HIS A 42 29.90 -18.93 -11.06
CA HIS A 42 31.17 -18.62 -10.41
C HIS A 42 30.95 -18.12 -8.96
N THR A 43 32.03 -18.04 -8.18
CA THR A 43 31.98 -17.77 -6.75
C THR A 43 31.22 -16.47 -6.38
N MET A 44 31.50 -15.37 -7.06
CA MET A 44 30.81 -14.09 -6.81
C MET A 44 29.30 -14.19 -7.11
N GLY A 45 28.92 -14.85 -8.22
CA GLY A 45 27.50 -15.07 -8.54
C GLY A 45 26.78 -15.89 -7.47
N ARG A 46 27.42 -16.99 -6.99
CA ARG A 46 26.86 -17.79 -5.89
C ARG A 46 26.74 -17.01 -4.57
N GLN A 47 27.67 -16.08 -4.29
CA GLN A 47 27.56 -15.21 -3.12
C GLN A 47 26.40 -14.23 -3.25
N ALA A 48 26.24 -13.60 -4.42
CA ALA A 48 25.10 -12.73 -4.73
C ALA A 48 23.76 -13.48 -4.63
N ALA A 49 23.70 -14.73 -5.15
CA ALA A 49 22.52 -15.60 -5.01
C ALA A 49 22.16 -15.87 -3.55
N ARG A 50 23.15 -16.24 -2.73
CA ARG A 50 22.92 -16.46 -1.28
C ARG A 50 22.41 -15.21 -0.57
N ALA A 51 22.95 -14.03 -0.91
CA ALA A 51 22.50 -12.76 -0.36
C ALA A 51 21.03 -12.46 -0.74
N LEU A 52 20.69 -12.67 -2.02
CA LEU A 52 19.31 -12.52 -2.51
C LEU A 52 18.35 -13.50 -1.84
N ASP A 53 18.75 -14.78 -1.69
CA ASP A 53 17.94 -15.80 -1.02
C ASP A 53 17.77 -15.50 0.47
N GLY A 54 18.80 -14.94 1.13
CA GLY A 54 18.72 -14.44 2.50
C GLY A 54 17.70 -13.32 2.63
N ALA A 55 17.75 -12.32 1.74
CA ALA A 55 16.77 -11.23 1.72
C ALA A 55 15.34 -11.75 1.50
N ARG A 56 15.17 -12.72 0.60
CA ARG A 56 13.89 -13.38 0.35
C ARG A 56 13.35 -14.12 1.57
N ALA A 57 14.23 -14.82 2.29
CA ALA A 57 13.86 -15.53 3.51
C ALA A 57 13.42 -14.58 4.63
N GLU A 58 14.14 -13.46 4.81
CA GLU A 58 13.76 -12.43 5.78
C GLU A 58 12.41 -11.80 5.44
N LEU A 59 12.16 -11.48 4.16
CA LEU A 59 10.89 -10.91 3.74
C LEU A 59 9.73 -11.90 3.94
N ALA A 60 9.93 -13.18 3.62
CA ALA A 60 8.95 -14.23 3.90
C ALA A 60 8.64 -14.33 5.40
N ARG A 61 9.66 -14.26 6.26
CA ARG A 61 9.52 -14.25 7.72
C ARG A 61 8.72 -13.04 8.20
N CYS A 62 8.98 -11.86 7.64
CA CYS A 62 8.27 -10.61 7.98
C CYS A 62 6.79 -10.62 7.54
N LEU A 63 6.48 -11.27 6.41
CA LEU A 63 5.09 -11.50 5.98
C LEU A 63 4.36 -12.49 6.90
N GLY A 64 5.12 -13.35 7.57
CA GLY A 64 4.60 -14.24 8.61
C GLY A 64 3.76 -15.41 8.09
N GLY A 65 3.13 -16.08 9.03
CA GLY A 65 2.14 -17.11 8.75
C GLY A 65 2.72 -18.34 8.06
N ARG A 66 2.37 -18.56 6.82
CA ARG A 66 2.74 -19.75 6.04
C ARG A 66 3.44 -19.38 4.73
N ILE A 67 3.94 -18.13 4.62
CA ILE A 67 4.71 -17.67 3.45
C ILE A 67 6.12 -18.27 3.52
N ARG A 68 6.53 -18.97 2.48
CA ARG A 68 7.86 -19.56 2.35
C ARG A 68 8.74 -18.67 1.47
N PRO A 69 10.07 -18.73 1.57
CA PRO A 69 10.95 -17.99 0.67
C PRO A 69 10.64 -18.21 -0.82
N ALA A 70 10.33 -19.45 -1.23
CA ALA A 70 9.97 -19.78 -2.60
C ALA A 70 8.62 -19.17 -3.07
N ASP A 71 7.80 -18.70 -2.16
CA ASP A 71 6.54 -18.03 -2.50
C ASP A 71 6.78 -16.54 -2.87
N VAL A 72 7.90 -15.94 -2.43
CA VAL A 72 8.25 -14.53 -2.64
C VAL A 72 8.93 -14.32 -4.00
N THR A 73 8.46 -13.35 -4.76
CA THR A 73 9.00 -12.89 -6.05
C THR A 73 9.32 -11.41 -5.92
N PHE A 74 10.56 -11.00 -6.16
CA PHE A 74 10.91 -9.59 -6.20
C PHE A 74 10.42 -8.94 -7.50
N THR A 75 9.91 -7.71 -7.37
CA THR A 75 9.34 -6.88 -8.44
C THR A 75 9.92 -5.48 -8.37
N SER A 76 9.58 -4.60 -9.30
CA SER A 76 9.99 -3.18 -9.26
C SER A 76 9.19 -2.32 -8.26
N GLY A 77 8.13 -2.85 -7.65
CA GLY A 77 7.29 -2.11 -6.70
C GLY A 77 5.89 -2.70 -6.56
N GLY A 78 5.04 -2.01 -5.82
CA GLY A 78 3.65 -2.43 -5.58
C GLY A 78 2.84 -2.56 -6.86
N THR A 79 2.99 -1.63 -7.81
CA THR A 79 2.28 -1.65 -9.09
C THR A 79 2.58 -2.91 -9.89
N GLU A 80 3.86 -3.28 -10.07
CA GLU A 80 4.22 -4.53 -10.76
C GLU A 80 3.70 -5.75 -10.01
N SER A 81 3.79 -5.75 -8.68
CA SER A 81 3.27 -6.84 -7.84
C SER A 81 1.77 -7.04 -8.02
N ASN A 82 0.98 -5.94 -7.97
CA ASN A 82 -0.46 -5.96 -8.16
C ASN A 82 -0.85 -6.44 -9.57
N ASN A 83 -0.18 -5.92 -10.60
CA ASN A 83 -0.42 -6.32 -11.98
C ASN A 83 -0.13 -7.83 -12.18
N LEU A 84 1.02 -8.30 -11.69
CA LEU A 84 1.40 -9.71 -11.77
C LEU A 84 0.42 -10.60 -11.01
N ALA A 85 -0.05 -10.16 -9.83
CA ALA A 85 -1.03 -10.89 -9.05
C ALA A 85 -2.36 -10.97 -9.79
N VAL A 86 -2.95 -9.82 -10.14
CA VAL A 86 -4.32 -9.77 -10.68
C VAL A 86 -4.39 -10.47 -12.04
N LEU A 87 -3.55 -10.07 -13.00
CA LEU A 87 -3.56 -10.66 -14.33
C LEU A 87 -3.05 -12.09 -14.33
N GLY A 88 -1.93 -12.34 -13.65
CA GLY A 88 -1.28 -13.64 -13.64
C GLY A 88 -2.11 -14.73 -12.95
N MET A 89 -2.75 -14.40 -11.82
CA MET A 89 -3.60 -15.37 -11.11
C MET A 89 -4.94 -15.59 -11.82
N ALA A 90 -5.58 -14.54 -12.35
CA ALA A 90 -6.82 -14.67 -13.11
C ALA A 90 -6.64 -15.60 -14.32
N GLU A 91 -5.60 -15.37 -15.14
CA GLU A 91 -5.29 -16.22 -16.28
C GLU A 91 -4.86 -17.63 -15.85
N GLY A 92 -4.06 -17.74 -14.80
CA GLY A 92 -3.64 -18.99 -14.21
C GLY A 92 -4.83 -19.84 -13.78
N MET A 93 -5.81 -19.21 -13.10
CA MET A 93 -7.03 -19.88 -12.64
C MET A 93 -7.91 -20.31 -13.81
N ARG A 94 -8.16 -19.42 -14.79
CA ARG A 94 -8.95 -19.74 -15.98
C ARG A 94 -8.31 -20.88 -16.81
N SER A 95 -6.99 -20.95 -16.85
CA SER A 95 -6.31 -22.05 -17.55
C SER A 95 -6.54 -23.42 -16.91
N ARG A 96 -6.76 -23.47 -15.60
CA ARG A 96 -7.12 -24.71 -14.87
C ARG A 96 -8.61 -25.01 -14.93
N VAL A 97 -9.43 -23.97 -14.85
CA VAL A 97 -10.90 -24.08 -14.79
C VAL A 97 -11.52 -23.05 -15.73
N ARG A 98 -11.81 -23.46 -16.97
CA ARG A 98 -12.24 -22.57 -18.08
C ARG A 98 -13.43 -21.66 -17.76
N ARG A 99 -14.32 -22.09 -16.86
CA ARG A 99 -15.51 -21.30 -16.46
C ARG A 99 -15.18 -20.13 -15.52
N ARG A 100 -13.94 -20.04 -15.00
CA ARG A 100 -13.49 -18.95 -14.14
C ARG A 100 -13.11 -17.74 -14.98
N THR A 101 -14.10 -16.93 -15.32
CA THR A 101 -14.00 -15.80 -16.27
C THR A 101 -14.35 -14.45 -15.63
N CYS A 102 -14.58 -14.39 -14.32
CA CYS A 102 -14.87 -13.16 -13.61
C CYS A 102 -13.73 -12.83 -12.62
N VAL A 103 -13.40 -11.55 -12.52
CA VAL A 103 -12.48 -10.98 -11.51
C VAL A 103 -13.26 -9.98 -10.68
N VAL A 104 -13.17 -10.08 -9.37
CA VAL A 104 -13.80 -9.13 -8.44
C VAL A 104 -12.71 -8.25 -7.83
N LEU A 105 -12.86 -6.93 -7.96
CA LEU A 105 -11.96 -5.93 -7.38
C LEU A 105 -12.76 -5.09 -6.37
N SER A 106 -12.13 -4.62 -5.29
CA SER A 106 -12.82 -3.65 -4.44
C SER A 106 -12.91 -2.29 -5.13
N ALA A 107 -13.99 -1.55 -4.88
CA ALA A 107 -14.19 -0.21 -5.46
C ALA A 107 -13.23 0.84 -4.88
N ILE A 108 -12.44 0.48 -3.88
CA ILE A 108 -11.48 1.34 -3.17
C ILE A 108 -10.03 0.96 -3.40
N GLU A 109 -9.74 0.13 -4.42
CA GLU A 109 -8.38 -0.26 -4.78
C GLU A 109 -7.55 0.93 -5.25
N HIS A 110 -6.24 0.76 -5.19
CA HIS A 110 -5.29 1.68 -5.84
C HIS A 110 -5.38 1.57 -7.36
N ASP A 111 -5.08 2.66 -8.10
CA ASP A 111 -5.10 2.72 -9.57
C ASP A 111 -4.29 1.58 -10.23
N SER A 112 -3.20 1.11 -9.61
CA SER A 112 -2.45 -0.07 -10.09
C SER A 112 -3.28 -1.35 -10.22
N ILE A 113 -4.48 -1.38 -9.66
CA ILE A 113 -5.45 -2.49 -9.78
C ILE A 113 -6.66 -2.06 -10.59
N LEU A 114 -7.23 -0.87 -10.35
CA LEU A 114 -8.43 -0.42 -11.08
C LEU A 114 -8.15 -0.14 -12.55
N ASP A 115 -6.97 0.37 -12.89
CA ASP A 115 -6.57 0.61 -14.29
C ASP A 115 -6.33 -0.68 -15.09
N LEU A 116 -6.39 -1.85 -14.43
CA LEU A 116 -6.36 -3.15 -15.12
C LEU A 116 -7.72 -3.54 -15.72
N VAL A 117 -8.81 -2.86 -15.36
CA VAL A 117 -10.16 -3.21 -15.82
C VAL A 117 -10.27 -3.29 -17.34
N PRO A 118 -9.79 -2.30 -18.12
CA PRO A 118 -9.83 -2.40 -19.59
C PRO A 118 -9.06 -3.63 -20.10
N MET A 119 -7.86 -3.88 -19.59
CA MET A 119 -7.04 -5.02 -20.00
C MET A 119 -7.67 -6.37 -19.61
N LEU A 120 -8.34 -6.45 -18.46
CA LEU A 120 -9.08 -7.65 -18.07
C LEU A 120 -10.25 -7.92 -19.04
N HIS A 121 -10.97 -6.89 -19.45
CA HIS A 121 -12.04 -7.01 -20.46
C HIS A 121 -11.48 -7.46 -21.82
N GLU A 122 -10.39 -6.86 -22.30
CA GLU A 122 -9.70 -7.28 -23.54
C GLU A 122 -9.27 -8.74 -23.50
N ARG A 123 -8.88 -9.23 -22.31
CA ARG A 123 -8.55 -10.65 -22.10
C ARG A 123 -9.78 -11.54 -21.88
N GLY A 124 -10.99 -11.00 -21.98
CA GLY A 124 -12.25 -11.75 -21.90
C GLY A 124 -12.65 -12.12 -20.46
N PHE A 125 -12.25 -11.34 -19.47
CA PHE A 125 -12.77 -11.42 -18.11
C PHE A 125 -13.93 -10.42 -17.91
N GLU A 126 -14.98 -10.85 -17.24
CA GLU A 126 -15.92 -9.94 -16.59
C GLU A 126 -15.25 -9.34 -15.35
N VAL A 127 -15.44 -8.05 -15.11
CA VAL A 127 -14.96 -7.41 -13.87
C VAL A 127 -16.16 -6.91 -13.08
N ARG A 128 -16.23 -7.26 -11.81
CA ARG A 128 -17.23 -6.77 -10.87
C ARG A 128 -16.53 -6.00 -9.75
N LEU A 129 -17.17 -4.91 -9.30
CA LEU A 129 -16.64 -4.11 -8.21
C LEU A 129 -17.40 -4.44 -6.91
N ALA A 130 -16.68 -4.91 -5.89
CA ALA A 130 -17.19 -5.04 -4.54
C ALA A 130 -17.25 -3.65 -3.88
N LYS A 131 -18.45 -3.24 -3.48
CA LYS A 131 -18.67 -1.95 -2.80
C LYS A 131 -18.11 -1.96 -1.38
N CYS A 132 -17.82 -0.79 -0.85
CA CYS A 132 -17.58 -0.58 0.57
C CYS A 132 -18.81 0.07 1.24
N ASP A 133 -18.88 -0.02 2.55
CA ASP A 133 -19.84 0.74 3.34
C ASP A 133 -19.39 2.22 3.50
N ARG A 134 -20.18 3.02 4.22
CA ARG A 134 -19.86 4.43 4.49
C ARG A 134 -18.62 4.65 5.37
N SER A 135 -18.16 3.61 6.05
CA SER A 135 -16.91 3.66 6.80
C SER A 135 -15.69 3.31 5.97
N GLY A 136 -15.89 2.92 4.69
CA GLY A 136 -14.84 2.50 3.76
C GLY A 136 -14.43 1.04 3.91
N VAL A 137 -15.27 0.20 4.54
CA VAL A 137 -15.01 -1.23 4.75
C VAL A 137 -15.77 -2.05 3.71
N VAL A 138 -15.07 -2.95 3.02
CA VAL A 138 -15.66 -4.03 2.24
C VAL A 138 -16.03 -5.14 3.22
N THR A 139 -17.32 -5.38 3.43
CA THR A 139 -17.75 -6.45 4.34
C THR A 139 -17.91 -7.80 3.61
N PRO A 140 -17.87 -8.93 4.31
CA PRO A 140 -18.14 -10.24 3.70
C PRO A 140 -19.49 -10.30 2.98
N GLU A 141 -20.51 -9.62 3.49
CA GLU A 141 -21.85 -9.55 2.90
C GLU A 141 -21.80 -8.81 1.57
N LEU A 142 -21.21 -7.59 1.52
CA LEU A 142 -21.06 -6.81 0.30
C LEU A 142 -20.22 -7.53 -0.76
N LEU A 143 -19.16 -8.23 -0.33
CA LEU A 143 -18.39 -9.07 -1.24
C LEU A 143 -19.25 -10.25 -1.76
N GLY A 144 -20.05 -10.88 -0.89
CA GLY A 144 -20.91 -12.01 -1.26
C GLY A 144 -21.93 -11.68 -2.35
N GLU A 145 -22.42 -10.42 -2.42
CA GLU A 145 -23.38 -9.97 -3.43
C GLU A 145 -22.85 -10.06 -4.87
N VAL A 146 -21.53 -10.00 -5.06
CA VAL A 146 -20.89 -9.99 -6.39
C VAL A 146 -20.16 -11.29 -6.71
N LEU A 147 -20.18 -12.29 -5.81
CA LEU A 147 -19.51 -13.57 -5.99
C LEU A 147 -20.41 -14.65 -6.57
N ASP A 148 -19.86 -15.44 -7.48
CA ASP A 148 -20.45 -16.68 -7.96
C ASP A 148 -19.37 -17.69 -8.42
N ALA A 149 -19.80 -18.82 -9.00
CA ALA A 149 -18.91 -19.89 -9.45
C ALA A 149 -18.06 -19.52 -10.69
N SER A 150 -18.28 -18.36 -11.32
CA SER A 150 -17.44 -17.84 -12.41
C SER A 150 -16.23 -17.04 -11.92
N CYS A 151 -16.20 -16.65 -10.65
CA CYS A 151 -15.14 -15.81 -10.11
C CYS A 151 -13.81 -16.58 -10.04
N ALA A 152 -12.79 -16.08 -10.73
CA ALA A 152 -11.42 -16.60 -10.74
C ALA A 152 -10.60 -16.05 -9.58
N LEU A 153 -10.75 -14.75 -9.31
CA LEU A 153 -9.95 -13.98 -8.38
C LEU A 153 -10.79 -12.88 -7.73
N VAL A 154 -10.53 -12.67 -6.45
CA VAL A 154 -10.95 -11.49 -5.68
C VAL A 154 -9.69 -10.72 -5.28
N SER A 155 -9.68 -9.40 -5.44
CA SER A 155 -8.61 -8.53 -4.94
C SER A 155 -9.20 -7.43 -4.06
N VAL A 156 -8.76 -7.40 -2.79
CA VAL A 156 -9.12 -6.35 -1.82
C VAL A 156 -7.88 -5.94 -1.05
N MET A 157 -7.57 -4.63 -1.08
CA MET A 157 -6.41 -4.10 -0.35
C MET A 157 -6.51 -4.34 1.16
N SER A 158 -5.37 -4.51 1.84
CA SER A 158 -5.35 -4.69 3.30
C SER A 158 -5.69 -3.41 4.06
N ALA A 159 -5.29 -2.26 3.51
CA ALA A 159 -5.62 -0.96 4.08
C ALA A 159 -5.57 0.12 3.00
N ASN A 160 -6.51 1.04 3.07
CA ASN A 160 -6.64 2.10 2.07
C ASN A 160 -5.57 3.20 2.26
N ASN A 161 -4.95 3.62 1.17
CA ASN A 161 -3.86 4.60 1.15
C ASN A 161 -4.33 6.05 1.36
N GLU A 162 -5.61 6.34 1.20
CA GLU A 162 -6.19 7.67 1.36
C GLU A 162 -6.79 7.87 2.74
N THR A 163 -7.64 6.92 3.16
CA THR A 163 -8.41 7.01 4.41
C THR A 163 -7.75 6.30 5.58
N GLY A 164 -6.82 5.40 5.31
CA GLY A 164 -6.19 4.54 6.30
C GLY A 164 -7.08 3.40 6.80
N VAL A 165 -8.29 3.22 6.26
CA VAL A 165 -9.23 2.16 6.71
C VAL A 165 -8.66 0.78 6.43
N VAL A 166 -8.64 -0.06 7.46
CA VAL A 166 -8.14 -1.45 7.40
C VAL A 166 -9.28 -2.38 7.01
N GLN A 167 -9.01 -3.32 6.10
CA GLN A 167 -9.99 -4.26 5.59
C GLN A 167 -9.89 -5.62 6.33
N PRO A 168 -11.00 -6.34 6.51
CA PRO A 168 -11.03 -7.64 7.18
C PRO A 168 -10.58 -8.78 6.24
N VAL A 169 -9.33 -8.69 5.72
CA VAL A 169 -8.84 -9.55 4.62
C VAL A 169 -8.95 -11.05 4.89
N GLY A 170 -8.76 -11.49 6.14
CA GLY A 170 -8.92 -12.91 6.48
C GLY A 170 -10.37 -13.40 6.33
N GLN A 171 -11.35 -12.56 6.67
CA GLN A 171 -12.78 -12.90 6.46
C GLN A 171 -13.13 -12.87 4.98
N LEU A 172 -12.67 -11.85 4.25
CA LEU A 172 -12.90 -11.71 2.82
C LEU A 172 -12.27 -12.85 2.00
N ALA A 173 -11.07 -13.30 2.39
CA ALA A 173 -10.43 -14.46 1.78
C ALA A 173 -11.27 -15.74 1.93
N ARG A 174 -11.81 -15.99 3.13
CA ARG A 174 -12.71 -17.13 3.36
C ARG A 174 -14.00 -17.04 2.54
N THR A 175 -14.57 -15.83 2.41
CA THR A 175 -15.76 -15.60 1.57
C THR A 175 -15.47 -15.89 0.09
N ALA A 176 -14.31 -15.42 -0.43
CA ALA A 176 -13.87 -15.71 -1.79
C ALA A 176 -13.65 -17.22 -2.02
N HIS A 177 -13.00 -17.89 -1.07
CA HIS A 177 -12.76 -19.34 -1.13
C HIS A 177 -14.05 -20.15 -1.11
N ALA A 178 -15.09 -19.72 -0.38
CA ALA A 178 -16.38 -20.37 -0.38
C ALA A 178 -17.04 -20.37 -1.79
N ALA A 179 -16.79 -19.33 -2.60
CA ALA A 179 -17.18 -19.29 -4.01
C ALA A 179 -16.15 -19.98 -4.93
N GLY A 180 -15.04 -20.50 -4.38
CA GLY A 180 -13.95 -21.16 -5.09
C GLY A 180 -13.06 -20.18 -5.87
N ALA A 181 -13.09 -18.89 -5.60
CA ALA A 181 -12.18 -17.88 -6.14
C ALA A 181 -10.88 -17.82 -5.34
N LEU A 182 -9.78 -17.42 -5.99
CA LEU A 182 -8.54 -17.06 -5.30
C LEU A 182 -8.68 -15.68 -4.65
N PHE A 183 -7.83 -15.39 -3.64
CA PHE A 183 -7.83 -14.11 -2.96
C PHE A 183 -6.44 -13.47 -2.95
N HIS A 184 -6.34 -12.25 -3.48
CA HIS A 184 -5.18 -11.37 -3.43
C HIS A 184 -5.45 -10.18 -2.51
N THR A 185 -4.42 -9.71 -1.82
CA THR A 185 -4.46 -8.44 -1.10
C THR A 185 -3.27 -7.56 -1.43
N ASP A 186 -3.54 -6.29 -1.74
CA ASP A 186 -2.54 -5.23 -1.74
C ASP A 186 -2.26 -4.81 -0.29
N ALA A 187 -1.13 -5.23 0.25
CA ALA A 187 -0.68 -4.86 1.60
C ALA A 187 0.38 -3.76 1.60
N VAL A 188 0.54 -3.02 0.50
CA VAL A 188 1.57 -1.99 0.33
C VAL A 188 1.51 -0.94 1.44
N GLN A 189 0.32 -0.55 1.89
CA GLN A 189 0.16 0.41 2.99
C GLN A 189 0.17 -0.24 4.38
N ALA A 190 -0.20 -1.51 4.48
CA ALA A 190 -0.38 -2.20 5.76
C ALA A 190 0.90 -2.90 6.26
N PHE A 191 1.71 -3.44 5.34
CA PHE A 191 2.94 -4.16 5.65
C PHE A 191 3.91 -3.32 6.48
N GLY A 192 4.41 -3.89 7.57
CA GLY A 192 5.33 -3.22 8.49
C GLY A 192 4.74 -2.10 9.35
N ARG A 193 3.42 -1.83 9.25
CA ARG A 193 2.70 -0.81 10.03
C ARG A 193 1.63 -1.39 10.96
N ILE A 194 0.99 -2.49 10.55
CA ILE A 194 0.01 -3.24 11.35
C ILE A 194 0.22 -4.74 11.18
N PRO A 195 -0.26 -5.57 12.12
CA PRO A 195 -0.31 -7.02 11.93
C PRO A 195 -1.17 -7.37 10.72
N LEU A 196 -0.72 -8.34 9.92
CA LEU A 196 -1.44 -8.83 8.74
C LEU A 196 -2.05 -10.21 9.02
N ASP A 197 -3.35 -10.37 8.78
CA ASP A 197 -4.02 -11.68 8.78
C ASP A 197 -3.94 -12.31 7.38
N LEU A 198 -2.85 -12.99 7.11
CA LEU A 198 -2.57 -13.66 5.83
C LEU A 198 -2.87 -15.16 5.84
N ALA A 199 -3.53 -15.71 6.87
CA ALA A 199 -3.71 -17.16 7.02
C ALA A 199 -4.41 -17.79 5.80
N ASP A 200 -5.46 -17.15 5.31
CA ASP A 200 -6.29 -17.59 4.18
C ASP A 200 -6.00 -16.84 2.87
N VAL A 201 -5.06 -15.88 2.86
CA VAL A 201 -4.71 -15.11 1.65
C VAL A 201 -3.85 -15.94 0.71
N ASP A 202 -4.16 -15.96 -0.59
CA ASP A 202 -3.41 -16.71 -1.61
C ASP A 202 -2.21 -15.94 -2.15
N ALA A 203 -2.32 -14.62 -2.25
CA ALA A 203 -1.23 -13.74 -2.68
C ALA A 203 -1.29 -12.37 -1.99
N VAL A 204 -0.09 -11.80 -1.75
CA VAL A 204 0.05 -10.49 -1.12
C VAL A 204 1.12 -9.66 -1.81
N SER A 205 0.79 -8.41 -2.14
CA SER A 205 1.71 -7.42 -2.72
C SER A 205 2.25 -6.48 -1.64
N VAL A 206 3.55 -6.17 -1.69
CA VAL A 206 4.22 -5.23 -0.79
C VAL A 206 5.24 -4.37 -1.54
N ALA A 207 5.57 -3.19 -1.00
CA ALA A 207 6.55 -2.27 -1.59
C ALA A 207 7.50 -1.72 -0.52
N ALA A 208 8.79 -1.65 -0.86
CA ALA A 208 9.84 -1.25 0.08
C ALA A 208 9.72 0.22 0.50
N HIS A 209 9.49 1.12 -0.43
CA HIS A 209 9.48 2.57 -0.18
C HIS A 209 8.36 3.03 0.77
N LYS A 210 7.34 2.23 0.99
CA LYS A 210 6.27 2.55 1.96
C LYS A 210 6.69 2.31 3.42
N ILE A 211 7.72 1.51 3.63
CA ILE A 211 8.24 1.20 4.98
C ILE A 211 9.65 1.76 5.22
N GLY A 212 10.12 2.65 4.34
CA GLY A 212 11.44 3.25 4.42
C GLY A 212 12.56 2.37 3.85
N GLY A 213 12.22 1.45 2.94
CA GLY A 213 13.15 0.82 2.03
C GLY A 213 13.36 1.64 0.76
N PRO A 214 14.19 1.17 -0.20
CA PRO A 214 14.45 1.91 -1.44
C PRO A 214 13.23 1.95 -2.36
N VAL A 215 13.16 2.99 -3.19
CA VAL A 215 12.25 3.06 -4.34
C VAL A 215 12.71 2.06 -5.40
N GLY A 216 11.80 1.58 -6.24
CA GLY A 216 12.15 0.71 -7.36
C GLY A 216 12.18 -0.78 -7.01
N ILE A 217 11.79 -1.17 -5.80
CA ILE A 217 11.64 -2.57 -5.42
C ILE A 217 10.36 -2.82 -4.61
N GLY A 218 9.74 -3.95 -4.89
CA GLY A 218 8.63 -4.52 -4.16
C GLY A 218 8.70 -6.05 -4.18
N ALA A 219 7.66 -6.69 -3.70
CA ALA A 219 7.54 -8.13 -3.78
C ALA A 219 6.08 -8.57 -3.88
N LEU A 220 5.87 -9.65 -4.61
CA LEU A 220 4.64 -10.42 -4.62
C LEU A 220 4.92 -11.78 -3.95
N ALA A 221 4.22 -12.09 -2.87
CA ALA A 221 4.24 -13.43 -2.31
C ALA A 221 2.98 -14.19 -2.77
N VAL A 222 3.19 -15.33 -3.43
CA VAL A 222 2.12 -16.19 -3.97
C VAL A 222 2.33 -17.61 -3.45
N ARG A 223 1.33 -18.17 -2.76
CA ARG A 223 1.43 -19.54 -2.24
C ARG A 223 1.65 -20.55 -3.37
N GLY A 224 2.56 -21.52 -3.17
CA GLY A 224 3.01 -22.43 -4.22
C GLY A 224 1.92 -23.26 -4.92
N ARG A 225 0.73 -23.40 -4.32
CA ARG A 225 -0.44 -24.08 -4.95
C ARG A 225 -1.19 -23.19 -5.95
N VAL A 226 -1.00 -21.86 -5.88
CA VAL A 226 -1.75 -20.88 -6.67
C VAL A 226 -1.18 -20.84 -8.10
N PRO A 227 -2.02 -20.96 -9.14
CA PRO A 227 -1.56 -20.79 -10.51
C PRO A 227 -1.23 -19.32 -10.78
N LEU A 228 -0.02 -19.07 -11.26
CA LEU A 228 0.43 -17.74 -11.64
C LEU A 228 1.05 -17.81 -13.04
N ARG A 229 0.51 -17.04 -13.98
CA ARG A 229 1.14 -16.84 -15.29
C ARG A 229 2.04 -15.61 -15.25
N PRO A 230 3.27 -15.69 -15.77
CA PRO A 230 4.14 -14.53 -15.86
C PRO A 230 3.55 -13.50 -16.84
N MET A 231 3.73 -12.22 -16.53
CA MET A 231 3.32 -11.12 -17.41
C MET A 231 4.40 -10.74 -18.42
N MET A 232 5.66 -10.92 -18.04
CA MET A 232 6.83 -10.72 -18.90
C MET A 232 7.46 -12.07 -19.21
N LEU A 233 8.00 -12.18 -20.42
CA LEU A 233 8.76 -13.35 -20.87
C LEU A 233 10.25 -13.02 -20.94
N GLY A 234 11.10 -14.02 -20.60
CA GLY A 234 12.55 -13.83 -20.58
C GLY A 234 13.27 -15.01 -19.93
N GLY A 235 14.37 -14.76 -19.23
CA GLY A 235 15.11 -15.78 -18.49
C GLY A 235 14.31 -16.36 -17.32
N GLY A 236 14.80 -17.43 -16.72
CA GLY A 236 14.11 -18.16 -15.64
C GLY A 236 14.19 -17.52 -14.24
N GLN A 237 14.59 -16.26 -14.14
CA GLN A 237 14.70 -15.55 -12.87
C GLN A 237 13.37 -15.56 -12.11
N GLU A 238 13.45 -15.44 -10.79
CA GLU A 238 12.28 -15.47 -9.90
C GLU A 238 11.38 -16.70 -10.16
N LEU A 239 11.98 -17.86 -10.39
CA LEU A 239 11.27 -19.11 -10.72
C LEU A 239 10.41 -19.02 -11.99
N GLY A 240 10.80 -18.19 -12.97
CA GLY A 240 10.07 -17.94 -14.20
C GLY A 240 8.87 -17.00 -14.06
N ARG A 241 8.66 -16.43 -12.88
CA ARG A 241 7.54 -15.51 -12.62
C ARG A 241 7.83 -14.07 -13.04
N ARG A 242 9.10 -13.66 -12.90
CA ARG A 242 9.55 -12.30 -13.22
C ARG A 242 10.99 -12.34 -13.77
N PRO A 243 11.17 -12.26 -15.09
CA PRO A 243 12.48 -12.28 -15.71
C PRO A 243 13.25 -10.98 -15.51
N GLY A 244 14.53 -11.01 -15.83
CA GLY A 244 15.46 -9.88 -15.68
C GLY A 244 16.41 -10.08 -14.50
N THR A 245 17.64 -9.54 -14.62
CA THR A 245 18.64 -9.63 -13.56
C THR A 245 18.11 -9.00 -12.29
N GLN A 246 18.21 -9.72 -11.17
CA GLN A 246 17.69 -9.27 -9.89
C GLN A 246 18.59 -8.19 -9.28
N ASP A 247 17.98 -7.18 -8.69
CA ASP A 247 18.65 -6.15 -7.91
C ASP A 247 18.90 -6.66 -6.47
N VAL A 248 20.08 -7.21 -6.25
CA VAL A 248 20.49 -7.76 -4.95
C VAL A 248 20.59 -6.65 -3.90
N SER A 249 21.09 -5.48 -4.27
CA SER A 249 21.27 -4.33 -3.39
C SER A 249 19.94 -3.89 -2.79
N SER A 250 18.97 -3.60 -3.64
CA SER A 250 17.65 -3.15 -3.19
C SER A 250 16.89 -4.25 -2.44
N ALA A 251 17.07 -5.53 -2.80
CA ALA A 251 16.47 -6.64 -2.07
C ALA A 251 16.98 -6.74 -0.63
N LEU A 252 18.29 -6.58 -0.41
CA LEU A 252 18.90 -6.55 0.92
C LEU A 252 18.38 -5.37 1.74
N ALA A 253 18.33 -4.19 1.15
CA ALA A 253 17.83 -2.98 1.81
C ALA A 253 16.33 -3.08 2.15
N PHE A 254 15.53 -3.66 1.26
CA PHE A 254 14.12 -3.94 1.53
C PHE A 254 13.95 -4.90 2.71
N ALA A 255 14.70 -6.01 2.70
CA ALA A 255 14.68 -6.98 3.79
C ALA A 255 15.09 -6.36 5.12
N ALA A 256 16.12 -5.49 5.13
CA ALA A 256 16.57 -4.79 6.34
C ALA A 256 15.49 -3.85 6.90
N ALA A 257 14.84 -3.05 6.03
CA ALA A 257 13.71 -2.20 6.42
C ALA A 257 12.54 -3.03 6.98
N ALA A 258 12.16 -4.12 6.28
CA ALA A 258 11.09 -5.01 6.68
C ALA A 258 11.36 -5.66 8.04
N THR A 259 12.57 -6.21 8.23
CA THR A 259 12.99 -6.83 9.49
C THR A 259 12.89 -5.84 10.65
N TRP A 260 13.38 -4.62 10.46
CA TRP A 260 13.30 -3.59 11.50
C TRP A 260 11.84 -3.22 11.82
N CYS A 261 11.03 -2.95 10.80
CA CYS A 261 9.61 -2.59 10.97
C CYS A 261 8.84 -3.69 11.70
N CYS A 262 9.03 -4.95 11.31
CA CYS A 262 8.34 -6.08 11.95
C CYS A 262 8.80 -6.33 13.39
N ALA A 263 10.11 -6.15 13.67
CA ALA A 263 10.63 -6.30 15.03
C ALA A 263 10.12 -5.22 16.00
N ASN A 264 9.82 -4.03 15.50
CA ASN A 264 9.34 -2.90 16.31
C ASN A 264 7.85 -2.57 16.06
N LEU A 265 7.11 -3.48 15.42
CA LEU A 265 5.76 -3.23 14.90
C LEU A 265 4.81 -2.67 15.96
N GLU A 266 4.71 -3.32 17.11
CA GLU A 266 3.75 -2.95 18.14
C GLU A 266 4.12 -1.60 18.81
N GLN A 267 5.40 -1.39 19.09
CA GLN A 267 5.88 -0.13 19.65
C GLN A 267 5.62 1.03 18.69
N ASN A 268 5.97 0.87 17.40
CA ASN A 268 5.78 1.88 16.38
C ASN A 268 4.29 2.17 16.16
N ARG A 269 3.46 1.12 16.14
CA ARG A 269 2.01 1.23 15.99
C ARG A 269 1.39 2.06 17.11
N ILE A 270 1.75 1.79 18.37
CA ILE A 270 1.23 2.51 19.53
C ILE A 270 1.68 3.97 19.50
N ALA A 271 2.96 4.23 19.26
CA ALA A 271 3.52 5.58 19.21
C ALA A 271 2.83 6.42 18.11
N THR A 272 2.80 5.89 16.88
CA THR A 272 2.22 6.59 15.73
C THR A 272 0.71 6.80 15.91
N ALA A 273 -0.02 5.81 16.46
CA ALA A 273 -1.44 5.95 16.76
C ALA A 273 -1.70 7.04 17.82
N GLY A 274 -0.80 7.20 18.79
CA GLY A 274 -0.87 8.30 19.78
C GLY A 274 -0.78 9.67 19.11
N LEU A 275 0.18 9.84 18.18
CA LEU A 275 0.35 11.06 17.40
C LEU A 275 -0.89 11.36 16.54
N ALA A 276 -1.38 10.35 15.81
CA ALA A 276 -2.56 10.51 14.94
C ALA A 276 -3.82 10.89 15.73
N ARG A 277 -4.06 10.27 16.90
CA ARG A 277 -5.19 10.66 17.78
C ARG A 277 -5.09 12.11 18.23
N GLY A 278 -3.89 12.56 18.62
CA GLY A 278 -3.65 13.96 19.00
C GLY A 278 -3.96 14.92 17.85
N LEU A 279 -3.50 14.60 16.64
CA LEU A 279 -3.75 15.40 15.45
C LEU A 279 -5.25 15.44 15.09
N TYR A 280 -5.95 14.31 15.07
CA TYR A 280 -7.40 14.29 14.86
C TYR A 280 -8.16 15.11 15.89
N ALA A 281 -7.79 15.01 17.18
CA ALA A 281 -8.45 15.77 18.25
C ALA A 281 -8.33 17.28 18.04
N ARG A 282 -7.19 17.77 17.54
CA ARG A 282 -6.99 19.19 17.24
C ARG A 282 -7.72 19.63 15.99
N LEU A 283 -7.57 18.87 14.88
CA LEU A 283 -8.13 19.25 13.59
C LEU A 283 -9.66 19.20 13.58
N CYS A 284 -10.24 18.18 14.20
CA CYS A 284 -11.69 17.94 14.21
C CYS A 284 -12.37 18.47 15.49
N ALA A 285 -11.74 19.40 16.23
CA ALA A 285 -12.35 20.06 17.38
C ALA A 285 -13.59 20.86 16.95
N GLU A 286 -14.51 21.07 17.89
CA GLU A 286 -15.71 21.87 17.67
C GLU A 286 -15.35 23.26 17.15
N GLY A 287 -16.07 23.74 16.16
CA GLY A 287 -15.85 25.06 15.54
C GLY A 287 -14.82 25.09 14.41
N THR A 288 -13.96 24.08 14.25
CA THR A 288 -12.98 24.04 13.14
C THR A 288 -13.64 23.80 11.79
N GLY A 289 -14.77 23.09 11.75
CA GLY A 289 -15.48 22.64 10.55
C GLY A 289 -14.75 21.58 9.74
N ILE A 290 -13.56 21.14 10.18
CA ILE A 290 -12.82 20.03 9.59
C ILE A 290 -13.45 18.73 10.09
N ARG A 291 -13.65 17.77 9.17
CA ARG A 291 -14.26 16.47 9.50
C ARG A 291 -13.36 15.31 9.05
N PRO A 292 -13.30 14.20 9.81
CA PRO A 292 -12.60 13.01 9.34
C PRO A 292 -13.34 12.41 8.13
N THR A 293 -12.61 11.85 7.17
CA THR A 293 -13.20 11.15 6.01
C THR A 293 -13.95 9.87 6.40
N ALA A 294 -13.41 9.17 7.42
CA ALA A 294 -14.05 7.97 7.96
C ALA A 294 -13.82 7.96 9.44
N GLY A 295 -14.43 8.05 10.41
CA GLY A 295 -14.23 8.08 11.88
C GLY A 295 -12.78 8.25 12.34
N THR A 296 -12.57 8.63 13.57
CA THR A 296 -11.25 8.95 14.15
C THR A 296 -10.61 7.81 14.95
N LYS A 297 -11.21 6.61 14.93
CA LYS A 297 -10.65 5.44 15.61
C LYS A 297 -9.36 5.00 14.93
N VAL A 298 -8.24 5.18 15.63
CA VAL A 298 -6.90 4.79 15.18
C VAL A 298 -6.49 3.53 15.94
N GLY A 299 -5.97 2.54 15.25
CA GLY A 299 -5.59 1.26 15.85
C GLY A 299 -6.04 0.08 14.99
N ALA A 300 -6.92 -0.80 15.50
CA ALA A 300 -7.35 -2.00 14.78
C ALA A 300 -8.08 -1.71 13.45
N ASP A 301 -8.82 -0.62 13.40
CA ASP A 301 -9.68 -0.27 12.26
C ASP A 301 -9.02 0.71 11.28
N ARG A 302 -7.81 1.23 11.61
CA ARG A 302 -7.08 2.21 10.81
C ARG A 302 -5.59 2.09 10.92
N LEU A 303 -4.92 2.43 9.83
CA LEU A 303 -3.48 2.64 9.83
C LEU A 303 -3.11 3.77 10.80
N PRO A 304 -2.12 3.56 11.67
CA PRO A 304 -1.79 4.51 12.73
C PRO A 304 -1.26 5.86 12.19
N GLY A 305 -0.58 5.85 11.05
CA GLY A 305 0.11 7.01 10.49
C GLY A 305 -0.61 7.70 9.33
N ILE A 306 -1.91 7.48 9.14
CA ILE A 306 -2.71 8.20 8.14
C ILE A 306 -3.81 8.97 8.86
N VAL A 307 -3.77 10.29 8.73
CA VAL A 307 -4.82 11.22 9.13
C VAL A 307 -5.47 11.77 7.86
N SER A 308 -6.73 11.44 7.66
CA SER A 308 -7.51 11.80 6.48
C SER A 308 -8.73 12.61 6.88
N VAL A 309 -8.82 13.84 6.38
CA VAL A 309 -9.87 14.80 6.71
C VAL A 309 -10.44 15.43 5.46
N VAL A 310 -11.64 16.00 5.57
CA VAL A 310 -12.22 16.92 4.59
C VAL A 310 -12.32 18.31 5.21
N VAL A 311 -11.94 19.31 4.42
CA VAL A 311 -12.06 20.75 4.76
C VAL A 311 -13.15 21.32 3.86
N PRO A 312 -14.39 21.43 4.34
CA PRO A 312 -15.49 21.95 3.53
C PRO A 312 -15.20 23.36 3.01
N SER A 313 -15.63 23.62 1.78
CA SER A 313 -15.51 24.94 1.11
C SER A 313 -14.09 25.35 0.71
N MET A 314 -13.12 24.43 0.78
CA MET A 314 -11.77 24.63 0.24
C MET A 314 -11.40 23.42 -0.62
N ASP A 315 -10.72 23.64 -1.72
CA ASP A 315 -10.21 22.55 -2.55
C ASP A 315 -8.84 22.07 -2.06
N SER A 316 -8.53 20.79 -2.33
CA SER A 316 -7.31 20.13 -1.87
C SER A 316 -6.04 20.80 -2.43
N GLU A 317 -6.06 21.27 -3.68
CA GLU A 317 -4.89 21.88 -4.32
C GLU A 317 -4.53 23.20 -3.63
N THR A 318 -5.52 24.07 -3.38
CA THR A 318 -5.34 25.30 -2.63
C THR A 318 -4.79 25.03 -1.23
N LEU A 319 -5.31 24.01 -0.54
CA LEU A 319 -4.85 23.63 0.79
C LEU A 319 -3.38 23.16 0.77
N ILE A 320 -3.03 22.28 -0.18
CA ILE A 320 -1.67 21.75 -0.30
C ILE A 320 -0.68 22.86 -0.61
N LEU A 321 -0.98 23.73 -1.59
CA LEU A 321 -0.10 24.83 -1.97
C LEU A 321 0.07 25.84 -0.82
N ALA A 322 -1.00 26.14 -0.08
CA ALA A 322 -0.91 27.01 1.08
C ALA A 322 -0.07 26.38 2.21
N LEU A 323 -0.22 25.09 2.46
CA LEU A 323 0.57 24.37 3.46
C LEU A 323 2.04 24.26 3.06
N ASP A 324 2.34 24.00 1.80
CA ASP A 324 3.70 23.99 1.25
C ASP A 324 4.39 25.35 1.45
N GLN A 325 3.69 26.46 1.17
CA GLN A 325 4.19 27.81 1.50
C GLN A 325 4.47 27.98 3.00
N HIS A 326 3.83 27.20 3.88
CA HIS A 326 4.09 27.16 5.31
C HIS A 326 5.17 26.12 5.70
N GLY A 327 5.74 25.39 4.75
CA GLY A 327 6.79 24.40 4.94
C GLY A 327 6.27 23.00 5.33
N PHE A 328 5.00 22.69 5.03
CA PHE A 328 4.41 21.38 5.30
C PHE A 328 4.04 20.66 4.01
N GLU A 329 4.70 19.53 3.74
CA GLU A 329 4.48 18.72 2.54
C GLU A 329 3.45 17.62 2.86
N VAL A 330 2.26 17.76 2.28
CA VAL A 330 1.11 16.87 2.45
C VAL A 330 0.51 16.52 1.09
N SER A 331 -0.52 15.68 1.05
CA SER A 331 -1.17 15.25 -0.19
C SER A 331 -2.69 15.39 -0.13
N ALA A 332 -3.34 15.50 -1.29
CA ALA A 332 -4.74 15.18 -1.43
C ALA A 332 -4.99 13.70 -1.12
N GLY A 333 -6.24 13.31 -0.86
CA GLY A 333 -6.59 11.89 -0.69
C GLY A 333 -5.98 11.03 -1.81
N SER A 334 -6.23 11.39 -3.07
CA SER A 334 -5.65 10.74 -4.24
C SER A 334 -4.39 11.46 -4.72
N ALA A 335 -3.21 10.99 -4.31
CA ALA A 335 -1.93 11.55 -4.76
C ALA A 335 -1.69 11.41 -6.27
N CYS A 336 -2.28 10.39 -6.92
CA CYS A 336 -2.12 10.11 -8.36
C CYS A 336 -3.00 10.98 -9.25
N SER A 337 -4.03 11.64 -8.71
CA SER A 337 -4.93 12.52 -9.45
C SER A 337 -4.68 14.01 -9.19
N SER A 338 -3.46 14.38 -8.75
CA SER A 338 -3.05 15.77 -8.64
C SER A 338 -3.19 16.46 -10.01
N GLY A 339 -4.09 17.46 -10.10
CA GLY A 339 -4.48 18.10 -11.36
C GLY A 339 -5.80 17.60 -11.97
N SER A 340 -6.47 16.61 -11.39
CA SER A 340 -7.84 16.22 -11.78
C SER A 340 -8.87 17.08 -11.05
N LEU A 341 -9.86 17.58 -11.80
CA LEU A 341 -11.05 18.24 -11.25
C LEU A 341 -12.04 17.25 -10.60
N ASP A 342 -11.72 15.96 -10.62
CA ASP A 342 -12.59 14.92 -10.09
C ASP A 342 -12.20 14.53 -8.67
N PRO A 343 -13.18 14.30 -7.79
CA PRO A 343 -12.93 13.85 -6.43
C PRO A 343 -12.37 12.43 -6.43
N SER A 344 -11.71 12.07 -5.32
CA SER A 344 -11.24 10.70 -5.09
C SER A 344 -12.35 9.67 -5.35
N HIS A 345 -12.03 8.62 -6.13
CA HIS A 345 -12.95 7.50 -6.35
C HIS A 345 -13.24 6.76 -5.04
N VAL A 346 -12.26 6.69 -4.12
CA VAL A 346 -12.43 6.09 -2.78
C VAL A 346 -13.49 6.85 -1.98
N LEU A 347 -13.37 8.17 -1.89
CA LEU A 347 -14.34 9.00 -1.14
C LEU A 347 -15.73 8.95 -1.80
N SER A 348 -15.77 8.88 -3.13
CA SER A 348 -17.00 8.72 -3.89
C SER A 348 -17.66 7.35 -3.62
N ALA A 349 -16.87 6.27 -3.58
CA ALA A 349 -17.35 4.93 -3.22
C ALA A 349 -17.90 4.86 -1.79
N MET A 350 -17.36 5.64 -0.85
CA MET A 350 -17.85 5.79 0.51
C MET A 350 -19.12 6.65 0.61
N GLY A 351 -19.57 7.27 -0.48
CA GLY A 351 -20.75 8.15 -0.51
C GLY A 351 -20.49 9.54 0.09
N ILE A 352 -19.25 9.99 0.13
CA ILE A 352 -18.90 11.36 0.54
C ILE A 352 -19.31 12.31 -0.60
N PRO A 353 -20.09 13.37 -0.31
CA PRO A 353 -20.53 14.32 -1.32
C PRO A 353 -19.35 14.93 -2.08
N ARG A 354 -19.51 15.14 -3.40
CA ARG A 354 -18.44 15.66 -4.29
C ARG A 354 -17.77 16.92 -3.72
N ASN A 355 -18.54 17.88 -3.27
CA ASN A 355 -18.01 19.14 -2.75
C ASN A 355 -17.16 18.96 -1.48
N ASP A 356 -17.49 17.99 -0.63
CA ASP A 356 -16.69 17.63 0.54
C ASP A 356 -15.42 16.87 0.11
N ALA A 357 -15.55 15.93 -0.82
CA ALA A 357 -14.44 15.12 -1.31
C ALA A 357 -13.35 15.95 -2.03
N LEU A 358 -13.73 17.04 -2.69
CA LEU A 358 -12.78 17.99 -3.30
C LEU A 358 -11.89 18.70 -2.25
N GLY A 359 -12.34 18.82 -1.01
CA GLY A 359 -11.56 19.39 0.10
C GLY A 359 -10.81 18.35 0.93
N SER A 360 -10.55 17.17 0.38
CA SER A 360 -9.86 16.10 1.10
C SER A 360 -8.37 16.41 1.30
N LEU A 361 -7.86 16.14 2.49
CA LEU A 361 -6.46 16.27 2.85
C LEU A 361 -5.97 15.03 3.58
N ARG A 362 -4.86 14.47 3.12
CA ARG A 362 -4.17 13.37 3.77
C ARG A 362 -2.85 13.82 4.36
N VAL A 363 -2.68 13.60 5.63
CA VAL A 363 -1.42 13.76 6.38
C VAL A 363 -0.92 12.38 6.74
N SER A 364 0.31 12.05 6.37
CA SER A 364 0.83 10.72 6.64
C SER A 364 2.27 10.76 7.14
N PHE A 365 2.53 9.99 8.20
CA PHE A 365 3.79 9.97 8.93
C PHE A 365 4.01 8.60 9.59
N ASP A 366 5.17 8.42 10.18
CA ASP A 366 5.49 7.25 11.01
C ASP A 366 6.01 7.68 12.40
N GLU A 367 6.52 6.73 13.18
CA GLU A 367 7.00 6.92 14.54
C GLU A 367 8.17 7.92 14.67
N ARG A 368 8.81 8.27 13.55
CA ARG A 368 9.94 9.22 13.49
C ARG A 368 9.49 10.68 13.46
N CYS A 369 8.19 10.92 13.27
CA CYS A 369 7.66 12.27 13.20
C CYS A 369 7.61 12.90 14.60
N PRO A 370 8.25 14.07 14.85
CA PRO A 370 8.13 14.78 16.11
C PRO A 370 6.72 15.29 16.33
N ARG A 371 6.25 15.23 17.58
CA ARG A 371 4.93 15.79 17.96
C ARG A 371 4.83 17.28 17.64
N GLU A 372 5.91 18.01 17.88
CA GLU A 372 5.98 19.47 17.66
C GLU A 372 5.75 19.83 16.19
N ASP A 373 6.17 18.99 15.25
CA ASP A 373 5.95 19.20 13.82
C ASP A 373 4.47 19.01 13.46
N LEU A 374 3.79 18.04 14.07
CA LEU A 374 2.35 17.83 13.90
C LEU A 374 1.52 18.93 14.57
N ASP A 375 1.97 19.43 15.71
CA ASP A 375 1.32 20.55 16.41
C ASP A 375 1.44 21.83 15.58
N ALA A 376 2.62 22.14 15.04
CA ALA A 376 2.84 23.27 14.15
C ALA A 376 2.04 23.15 12.83
N PHE A 377 1.95 21.93 12.26
CA PHE A 377 1.10 21.66 11.11
C PHE A 377 -0.37 21.96 11.41
N ALA A 378 -0.88 21.50 12.55
CA ALA A 378 -2.27 21.75 12.95
C ALA A 378 -2.56 23.24 13.08
N ASP A 379 -1.66 24.02 13.70
CA ASP A 379 -1.80 25.47 13.83
C ASP A 379 -1.85 26.15 12.45
N ALA A 380 -0.97 25.77 11.53
CA ALA A 380 -0.94 26.31 10.17
C ALA A 380 -2.24 26.00 9.41
N LEU A 381 -2.70 24.74 9.43
CA LEU A 381 -3.94 24.34 8.74
C LEU A 381 -5.15 25.08 9.30
N LEU A 382 -5.27 25.17 10.64
CA LEU A 382 -6.39 25.88 11.28
C LEU A 382 -6.39 27.38 10.93
N ALA A 383 -5.21 28.02 10.86
CA ALA A 383 -5.08 29.42 10.45
C ALA A 383 -5.50 29.62 8.98
N ILE A 384 -5.08 28.71 8.06
CA ILE A 384 -5.46 28.76 6.64
C ILE A 384 -6.98 28.62 6.50
N VAL A 385 -7.59 27.66 7.20
CA VAL A 385 -9.04 27.44 7.17
C VAL A 385 -9.81 28.64 7.73
N ALA A 386 -9.36 29.23 8.83
CA ALA A 386 -9.97 30.43 9.40
C ALA A 386 -9.90 31.61 8.42
N ALA A 387 -8.77 31.84 7.79
CA ALA A 387 -8.60 32.91 6.79
C ALA A 387 -9.47 32.70 5.53
N GLY A 388 -9.64 31.44 5.09
CA GLY A 388 -10.50 31.09 3.95
C GLY A 388 -12.00 31.32 4.20
N ARG A 389 -12.45 31.18 5.45
CA ARG A 389 -13.85 31.43 5.85
C ARG A 389 -14.19 32.91 6.02
N ALA A 390 -13.19 33.74 6.23
CA ALA A 390 -13.39 35.19 6.42
C ALA A 390 -13.49 35.94 5.07
N ARG A 391 -13.22 35.28 3.96
CA ARG A 391 -13.39 35.79 2.58
C ARG A 391 -14.71 35.33 1.98
#